data_a78a7d2d568b0c5ebd32ee2b405aee8b
#
_entry.id   a78a7d2d568b0c5ebd32ee2b405aee8b
#
_cell.length_a   1.000
_cell.length_b   1.000
_cell.length_c   1.000
_cell.angle_alpha   90.00
_cell.angle_beta   90.00
_cell.angle_gamma   90.00
#
_symmetry.space_group_name_H-M   'P 1'
#
loop_
_entity.id
_entity.type
_entity.pdbx_description
1 polymer ?
#
loop_
_entity_poly.entity_id
_entity_poly.type
_entity_poly.pdbx_seq_one_letter_code
_entity_poly.pdbx_strand_id
1 'polypeptide(L)'
;MKSLFRLSALLMLLCFMGCSDDEGISYPTSDAPEIKVLRDELYSNPNRKFVIKADLKDDLGLKSLKIVIPEFYLDKEIVFPTDTLVTEYELAYEFLAPKDTKNEDVYKVNLALEDVSGNVVTKELTLHLDGDFNAPNFSNVSPQDGTVQLLESKMELSLSFKVTDDSGLDSVYVEEPILGIMERIKLNGEKEYSFNKTYSLPSKPEEYELKITAIDNFVEANRKTQKIKYIVSSEMVTLFLADVPKGTDLTADVCGVPMLYHKKSNGIFTFKYYADCDNKEIYFVGQESTFEPHCFGVSEENGKLLNNPSAAPIVLPTKGYYEIVANTKEQTYTVTPYIPSSAVHDSPDITMCGYGFEGAGWDPSNKNCLLTPDAENPYILGRTLIL
;
A
#
# COMPACT_ATOMS: atom_id res chain seq x y z
N MET A 1 -41.27 -61.02 -58.92
CA MET A 1 -41.01 -60.12 -57.78
C MET A 1 -39.74 -60.43 -56.96
N LYS A 2 -39.05 -61.55 -57.11
CA LYS A 2 -37.81 -61.85 -56.41
C LYS A 2 -36.50 -61.35 -57.05
N SER A 3 -36.57 -60.90 -58.31
CA SER A 3 -35.38 -60.42 -59.06
C SER A 3 -35.16 -58.90 -58.88
N LEU A 4 -36.21 -58.10 -58.66
CA LEU A 4 -36.08 -56.67 -58.46
C LEU A 4 -35.52 -56.31 -57.07
N PHE A 5 -35.74 -57.15 -56.06
CA PHE A 5 -35.24 -56.90 -54.71
C PHE A 5 -33.73 -57.13 -54.55
N ARG A 6 -33.14 -57.99 -55.46
CA ARG A 6 -31.67 -58.22 -55.43
C ARG A 6 -30.87 -57.13 -56.12
N LEU A 7 -31.46 -56.42 -57.04
CA LEU A 7 -30.81 -55.35 -57.79
C LEU A 7 -30.85 -54.04 -56.92
N SER A 8 -31.92 -53.84 -56.18
CA SER A 8 -32.04 -52.70 -55.28
C SER A 8 -31.08 -52.82 -54.05
N ALA A 9 -30.82 -54.00 -53.54
CA ALA A 9 -29.87 -54.21 -52.45
C ALA A 9 -28.41 -54.07 -52.88
N LEU A 10 -28.07 -54.33 -54.15
CA LEU A 10 -26.73 -54.15 -54.71
C LEU A 10 -26.43 -52.67 -55.04
N LEU A 11 -27.48 -51.90 -55.44
CA LEU A 11 -27.31 -50.48 -55.69
C LEU A 11 -27.20 -49.62 -54.45
N MET A 12 -27.73 -50.09 -53.31
CA MET A 12 -27.67 -49.41 -51.99
C MET A 12 -26.34 -49.64 -51.28
N LEU A 13 -25.54 -50.65 -51.68
CA LEU A 13 -24.22 -50.92 -51.13
C LEU A 13 -23.09 -50.13 -51.78
N LEU A 14 -23.35 -49.47 -52.92
CA LEU A 14 -22.38 -48.65 -53.65
C LEU A 14 -22.41 -47.18 -53.30
N CYS A 15 -23.37 -46.75 -52.49
CA CYS A 15 -23.46 -45.33 -52.07
C CYS A 15 -22.75 -45.02 -50.70
N PHE A 16 -22.06 -45.97 -50.11
CA PHE A 16 -21.30 -45.77 -48.85
C PHE A 16 -19.78 -45.79 -49.00
N MET A 17 -19.27 -45.72 -50.27
CA MET A 17 -17.88 -45.34 -50.49
C MET A 17 -17.81 -43.88 -50.95
N GLY A 18 -18.32 -42.99 -50.11
CA GLY A 18 -17.89 -41.60 -50.09
C GLY A 18 -16.55 -41.58 -49.34
N CYS A 19 -15.47 -41.60 -50.09
CA CYS A 19 -14.19 -41.11 -49.58
C CYS A 19 -14.45 -39.70 -49.04
N SER A 20 -14.43 -39.50 -47.77
CA SER A 20 -13.95 -38.26 -47.22
C SER A 20 -12.44 -38.30 -47.39
N ASP A 21 -11.96 -37.84 -48.58
CA ASP A 21 -10.59 -37.40 -48.70
C ASP A 21 -10.48 -36.12 -47.82
N ASP A 22 -10.39 -36.34 -46.53
CA ASP A 22 -9.74 -35.40 -45.65
C ASP A 22 -8.25 -35.55 -45.99
N GLU A 23 -7.82 -34.85 -47.04
CA GLU A 23 -6.40 -34.64 -47.30
C GLU A 23 -5.87 -33.81 -46.15
N GLY A 24 -5.79 -34.43 -44.96
CA GLY A 24 -5.11 -33.88 -43.81
C GLY A 24 -3.68 -33.56 -44.24
N ILE A 25 -3.25 -32.35 -44.03
CA ILE A 25 -1.86 -31.96 -44.22
C ILE A 25 -1.01 -32.97 -43.47
N SER A 26 -0.23 -33.80 -44.17
CA SER A 26 0.69 -34.74 -43.53
C SER A 26 1.98 -34.00 -43.25
N TYR A 27 2.26 -33.79 -41.99
CA TYR A 27 3.52 -33.23 -41.56
C TYR A 27 4.60 -34.32 -41.42
N PRO A 28 5.89 -33.98 -41.62
CA PRO A 28 6.98 -34.89 -41.36
C PRO A 28 7.03 -35.24 -39.85
N THR A 29 7.69 -36.32 -39.49
CA THR A 29 7.95 -36.67 -38.11
C THR A 29 8.84 -35.62 -37.49
N SER A 30 8.44 -35.10 -36.32
CA SER A 30 9.20 -34.15 -35.48
C SER A 30 9.58 -34.79 -34.12
N ASP A 31 10.45 -34.17 -33.41
CA ASP A 31 10.67 -34.49 -31.99
C ASP A 31 9.39 -34.19 -31.18
N ALA A 32 9.24 -34.78 -30.00
CA ALA A 32 8.10 -34.46 -29.15
C ALA A 32 8.18 -33.03 -28.61
N PRO A 33 7.04 -32.30 -28.50
CA PRO A 33 7.04 -30.91 -28.03
C PRO A 33 7.47 -30.81 -26.55
N GLU A 34 7.94 -29.64 -26.16
CA GLU A 34 8.42 -29.35 -24.80
C GLU A 34 7.46 -28.43 -24.06
N ILE A 35 7.15 -28.79 -22.80
CA ILE A 35 6.46 -27.92 -21.83
C ILE A 35 7.45 -27.59 -20.71
N LYS A 36 7.91 -26.35 -20.67
CA LYS A 36 8.78 -25.86 -19.60
C LYS A 36 8.03 -24.92 -18.69
N VAL A 37 7.89 -25.30 -17.43
CA VAL A 37 7.28 -24.48 -16.38
C VAL A 37 8.33 -23.93 -15.44
N LEU A 38 8.08 -22.77 -14.88
CA LEU A 38 8.99 -22.17 -13.89
C LEU A 38 8.95 -22.95 -12.58
N ARG A 39 7.76 -23.44 -12.20
CA ARG A 39 7.49 -24.21 -10.97
C ARG A 39 6.37 -25.19 -11.22
N ASP A 40 6.45 -26.35 -10.57
CA ASP A 40 5.38 -27.36 -10.62
C ASP A 40 4.27 -27.09 -9.58
N GLU A 41 4.56 -26.24 -8.60
CA GLU A 41 3.63 -25.82 -7.54
C GLU A 41 3.07 -24.44 -7.86
N LEU A 42 1.75 -24.31 -7.85
CA LEU A 42 1.00 -23.08 -8.00
C LEU A 42 0.27 -22.77 -6.70
N TYR A 43 0.13 -21.48 -6.39
CA TYR A 43 -0.55 -21.04 -5.17
C TYR A 43 -1.67 -20.07 -5.51
N SER A 44 -2.80 -20.21 -4.83
CA SER A 44 -3.95 -19.32 -4.87
C SER A 44 -4.72 -19.38 -3.54
N ASN A 45 -5.88 -18.77 -3.50
CA ASN A 45 -6.87 -18.88 -2.43
C ASN A 45 -8.25 -19.01 -3.07
N PRO A 46 -9.27 -19.53 -2.36
CA PRO A 46 -10.64 -19.52 -2.82
C PRO A 46 -11.06 -18.12 -3.32
N ASN A 47 -11.73 -18.08 -4.46
CA ASN A 47 -12.18 -16.85 -5.14
C ASN A 47 -11.03 -15.89 -5.54
N ARG A 48 -9.80 -16.40 -5.67
CA ARG A 48 -8.64 -15.64 -6.15
C ARG A 48 -8.19 -16.14 -7.52
N LYS A 49 -7.71 -15.21 -8.35
CA LYS A 49 -7.13 -15.54 -9.64
C LYS A 49 -5.72 -16.09 -9.47
N PHE A 50 -5.37 -17.05 -10.33
CA PHE A 50 -4.00 -17.57 -10.48
C PHE A 50 -3.66 -17.68 -11.97
N VAL A 51 -2.38 -17.74 -12.28
CA VAL A 51 -1.90 -17.78 -13.67
C VAL A 51 -1.05 -19.02 -13.87
N ILE A 52 -1.38 -19.81 -14.88
CA ILE A 52 -0.53 -20.89 -15.37
C ILE A 52 0.43 -20.31 -16.41
N LYS A 53 1.72 -20.42 -16.14
CA LYS A 53 2.80 -19.96 -17.03
C LYS A 53 3.65 -21.13 -17.48
N ALA A 54 3.88 -21.20 -18.78
CA ALA A 54 4.78 -22.19 -19.38
C ALA A 54 5.37 -21.67 -20.70
N ASP A 55 6.61 -22.04 -20.97
CA ASP A 55 7.20 -21.89 -22.30
C ASP A 55 6.96 -23.19 -23.06
N LEU A 56 6.29 -23.09 -24.20
CA LEU A 56 5.96 -24.22 -25.09
C LEU A 56 6.83 -24.13 -26.32
N LYS A 57 7.45 -25.26 -26.72
CA LYS A 57 8.33 -25.31 -27.88
C LYS A 57 8.14 -26.59 -28.67
N ASP A 58 8.36 -26.50 -29.97
CA ASP A 58 8.41 -27.62 -30.90
C ASP A 58 9.29 -27.25 -32.12
N ASP A 59 9.96 -28.21 -32.69
CA ASP A 59 10.87 -27.99 -33.83
C ASP A 59 10.16 -27.78 -35.15
N LEU A 60 8.94 -28.29 -35.28
CA LEU A 60 8.12 -28.16 -36.51
C LEU A 60 6.93 -27.24 -36.31
N GLY A 61 6.13 -27.43 -35.24
CA GLY A 61 5.00 -26.58 -34.92
C GLY A 61 4.05 -27.15 -33.90
N LEU A 62 3.56 -26.28 -33.06
CA LEU A 62 2.54 -26.57 -32.05
C LEU A 62 1.17 -26.72 -32.71
N LYS A 63 0.36 -27.69 -32.26
CA LYS A 63 -1.01 -27.92 -32.74
C LYS A 63 -2.05 -27.47 -31.74
N SER A 64 -1.98 -28.01 -30.51
CA SER A 64 -2.90 -27.61 -29.43
C SER A 64 -2.31 -27.78 -28.06
N LEU A 65 -2.77 -26.96 -27.10
CA LEU A 65 -2.55 -27.12 -25.68
C LEU A 65 -3.88 -27.31 -24.99
N LYS A 66 -4.04 -28.40 -24.27
CA LYS A 66 -5.19 -28.66 -23.40
C LYS A 66 -4.82 -28.44 -21.94
N ILE A 67 -5.66 -27.69 -21.21
CA ILE A 67 -5.51 -27.40 -19.78
C ILE A 67 -6.74 -27.93 -19.05
N VAL A 68 -6.57 -28.88 -18.12
CA VAL A 68 -7.66 -29.54 -17.46
C VAL A 68 -7.49 -29.46 -15.94
N ILE A 69 -8.53 -29.02 -15.26
CA ILE A 69 -8.70 -29.12 -13.79
C ILE A 69 -10.09 -29.72 -13.58
N PRO A 70 -10.21 -31.05 -13.41
CA PRO A 70 -11.51 -31.73 -13.39
C PRO A 70 -12.44 -31.23 -12.31
N GLU A 71 -11.91 -30.96 -11.11
CA GLU A 71 -12.66 -30.51 -9.95
C GLU A 71 -13.24 -29.10 -10.12
N PHE A 72 -12.64 -28.29 -11.01
CA PHE A 72 -13.15 -26.97 -11.37
C PHE A 72 -14.07 -27.00 -12.59
N TYR A 73 -14.35 -28.20 -13.13
CA TYR A 73 -15.03 -28.37 -14.42
C TYR A 73 -14.34 -27.58 -15.56
N LEU A 74 -13.03 -27.42 -15.44
CA LEU A 74 -12.23 -26.67 -16.39
C LEU A 74 -11.62 -27.64 -17.40
N ASP A 75 -11.96 -27.44 -18.67
CA ASP A 75 -11.40 -28.10 -19.83
C ASP A 75 -11.21 -27.04 -20.91
N LYS A 76 -9.99 -26.49 -21.00
CA LYS A 76 -9.66 -25.41 -21.92
C LYS A 76 -8.67 -25.90 -22.96
N GLU A 77 -9.02 -25.69 -24.22
CA GLU A 77 -8.14 -25.95 -25.34
C GLU A 77 -7.70 -24.63 -26.00
N ILE A 78 -6.42 -24.52 -26.30
CA ILE A 78 -5.80 -23.48 -27.11
C ILE A 78 -5.32 -24.17 -28.38
N VAL A 79 -5.87 -23.78 -29.52
CA VAL A 79 -5.51 -24.34 -30.81
C VAL A 79 -4.62 -23.35 -31.55
N PHE A 80 -3.49 -23.82 -32.03
CA PHE A 80 -2.54 -23.00 -32.80
C PHE A 80 -2.87 -23.05 -34.32
N PRO A 81 -2.60 -21.96 -35.07
CA PRO A 81 -2.81 -21.94 -36.51
C PRO A 81 -1.96 -23.01 -37.22
N THR A 82 -2.53 -23.70 -38.18
CA THR A 82 -1.83 -24.72 -38.96
C THR A 82 -1.31 -24.18 -40.29
N ASP A 83 -1.77 -23.01 -40.71
CA ASP A 83 -1.30 -22.28 -41.89
C ASP A 83 -0.02 -21.47 -41.64
N THR A 84 0.21 -21.11 -40.37
CA THR A 84 1.43 -20.45 -39.93
C THR A 84 1.93 -21.20 -38.69
N LEU A 85 2.89 -22.11 -38.88
CA LEU A 85 3.39 -22.97 -37.84
C LEU A 85 4.01 -22.15 -36.67
N VAL A 86 3.47 -22.30 -35.49
CA VAL A 86 3.98 -21.67 -34.25
C VAL A 86 4.91 -22.65 -33.58
N THR A 87 6.19 -22.35 -33.53
CA THR A 87 7.22 -23.22 -32.90
C THR A 87 7.52 -22.84 -31.45
N GLU A 88 7.16 -21.64 -31.01
CA GLU A 88 7.34 -21.20 -29.64
C GLU A 88 6.10 -20.41 -29.19
N TYR A 89 5.66 -20.63 -27.93
CA TYR A 89 4.53 -19.91 -27.33
C TYR A 89 4.73 -19.74 -25.83
N GLU A 90 4.65 -18.49 -25.34
CA GLU A 90 4.65 -18.18 -23.92
C GLU A 90 3.22 -18.22 -23.39
N LEU A 91 2.88 -19.28 -22.66
CA LEU A 91 1.59 -19.40 -21.99
C LEU A 91 1.55 -18.50 -20.75
N ALA A 92 0.52 -17.67 -20.66
CA ALA A 92 0.14 -16.95 -19.45
C ALA A 92 -1.41 -16.95 -19.35
N TYR A 93 -1.96 -18.02 -18.81
CA TYR A 93 -3.41 -18.20 -18.79
C TYR A 93 -3.95 -18.03 -17.36
N GLU A 94 -4.87 -17.07 -17.19
CA GLU A 94 -5.46 -16.71 -15.90
C GLU A 94 -6.75 -17.49 -15.66
N PHE A 95 -6.89 -18.03 -14.44
CA PHE A 95 -8.08 -18.72 -13.95
C PHE A 95 -8.52 -18.12 -12.61
N LEU A 96 -9.79 -18.31 -12.27
CA LEU A 96 -10.36 -17.99 -10.97
C LEU A 96 -10.59 -19.28 -10.18
N ALA A 97 -9.96 -19.41 -9.02
CA ALA A 97 -10.26 -20.52 -8.12
C ALA A 97 -11.71 -20.41 -7.62
N PRO A 98 -12.50 -21.52 -7.62
CA PRO A 98 -13.88 -21.48 -7.18
C PRO A 98 -14.03 -21.01 -5.72
N LYS A 99 -15.08 -20.24 -5.44
CA LYS A 99 -15.34 -19.69 -4.10
C LYS A 99 -15.73 -20.76 -3.06
N ASP A 100 -16.24 -21.90 -3.52
CA ASP A 100 -16.76 -22.96 -2.65
C ASP A 100 -15.66 -24.00 -2.26
N THR A 101 -14.41 -23.71 -2.58
CA THR A 101 -13.23 -24.48 -2.17
C THR A 101 -12.72 -24.02 -0.81
N LYS A 102 -11.82 -24.79 -0.20
CA LYS A 102 -11.20 -24.48 1.10
C LYS A 102 -9.72 -24.14 0.92
N ASN A 103 -9.16 -23.40 1.86
CA ASN A 103 -7.75 -23.01 1.82
C ASN A 103 -6.79 -24.22 1.84
N GLU A 104 -7.15 -25.31 2.50
CA GLU A 104 -6.34 -26.52 2.56
C GLU A 104 -6.47 -27.45 1.34
N ASP A 105 -7.34 -27.11 0.38
CA ASP A 105 -7.58 -27.95 -0.80
C ASP A 105 -6.38 -27.86 -1.77
N VAL A 106 -6.09 -29.00 -2.38
CA VAL A 106 -5.02 -29.16 -3.37
C VAL A 106 -5.58 -29.82 -4.63
N TYR A 107 -5.27 -29.29 -5.77
CA TYR A 107 -5.81 -29.73 -7.06
C TYR A 107 -4.70 -30.06 -8.06
N LYS A 108 -5.00 -30.92 -9.03
CA LYS A 108 -4.10 -31.24 -10.14
C LYS A 108 -4.48 -30.44 -11.37
N VAL A 109 -3.49 -29.79 -11.97
CA VAL A 109 -3.60 -29.07 -13.24
C VAL A 109 -2.86 -29.89 -14.29
N ASN A 110 -3.60 -30.44 -15.24
CA ASN A 110 -3.03 -31.25 -16.30
C ASN A 110 -2.89 -30.42 -17.58
N LEU A 111 -1.67 -30.34 -18.08
CA LEU A 111 -1.34 -29.77 -19.39
C LEU A 111 -1.04 -30.89 -20.35
N ALA A 112 -1.63 -30.84 -21.54
CA ALA A 112 -1.31 -31.77 -22.64
C ALA A 112 -1.04 -30.92 -23.90
N LEU A 113 0.18 -30.99 -24.40
CA LEU A 113 0.64 -30.26 -25.59
C LEU A 113 0.79 -31.25 -26.72
N GLU A 114 0.12 -30.98 -27.84
CA GLU A 114 0.20 -31.74 -29.08
C GLU A 114 0.89 -30.90 -30.16
N ASP A 115 1.81 -31.51 -30.91
CA ASP A 115 2.43 -30.94 -32.09
C ASP A 115 1.64 -31.25 -33.36
N VAL A 116 2.07 -30.67 -34.48
CA VAL A 116 1.44 -30.91 -35.79
C VAL A 116 1.71 -32.33 -36.36
N SER A 117 2.71 -33.04 -35.82
CA SER A 117 3.04 -34.43 -36.17
C SER A 117 2.24 -35.46 -35.40
N GLY A 118 1.48 -35.01 -34.36
CA GLY A 118 0.66 -35.84 -33.50
C GLY A 118 1.37 -36.38 -32.24
N ASN A 119 2.58 -35.89 -31.92
CA ASN A 119 3.22 -36.23 -30.67
C ASN A 119 2.57 -35.44 -29.52
N VAL A 120 2.39 -36.10 -28.38
CA VAL A 120 1.75 -35.49 -27.20
C VAL A 120 2.67 -35.59 -26.00
N VAL A 121 2.89 -34.47 -25.33
CA VAL A 121 3.60 -34.39 -24.03
C VAL A 121 2.65 -33.88 -22.98
N THR A 122 2.66 -34.51 -21.80
CA THR A 122 1.85 -34.09 -20.66
C THR A 122 2.69 -33.58 -19.52
N LYS A 123 2.17 -32.58 -18.82
CA LYS A 123 2.77 -32.03 -17.59
C LYS A 123 1.68 -31.85 -16.53
N GLU A 124 1.92 -32.37 -15.34
CA GLU A 124 1.04 -32.15 -14.19
C GLU A 124 1.66 -31.08 -13.29
N LEU A 125 0.84 -30.09 -12.87
CA LEU A 125 1.15 -29.10 -11.84
C LEU A 125 0.23 -29.31 -10.65
N THR A 126 0.68 -28.88 -9.48
CA THR A 126 -0.12 -28.92 -8.26
C THR A 126 -0.57 -27.51 -7.90
N LEU A 127 -1.87 -27.30 -7.74
CA LEU A 127 -2.46 -26.05 -7.30
C LEU A 127 -2.85 -26.15 -5.83
N HIS A 128 -2.25 -25.33 -4.99
CA HIS A 128 -2.55 -25.16 -3.58
C HIS A 128 -3.44 -23.92 -3.38
N LEU A 129 -4.44 -24.02 -2.49
CA LEU A 129 -5.33 -22.91 -2.16
C LEU A 129 -5.03 -22.24 -0.81
N ASP A 130 -3.89 -22.53 -0.21
CA ASP A 130 -3.35 -21.94 1.01
C ASP A 130 -2.25 -20.90 0.74
N GLY A 131 -2.33 -20.24 -0.41
CA GLY A 131 -1.37 -19.22 -0.81
C GLY A 131 -1.32 -18.03 0.16
N ASP A 132 -0.12 -17.58 0.50
CA ASP A 132 0.07 -16.32 1.20
C ASP A 132 0.33 -15.19 0.21
N PHE A 133 -0.49 -14.14 0.31
CA PHE A 133 -0.41 -12.94 -0.52
C PHE A 133 -0.37 -11.67 0.34
N ASN A 134 -0.16 -11.82 1.64
CA ASN A 134 -0.02 -10.72 2.56
C ASN A 134 1.46 -10.41 2.74
N ALA A 135 1.80 -9.15 2.64
CA ALA A 135 3.15 -8.72 2.94
C ALA A 135 3.33 -8.52 4.46
N PRO A 136 4.55 -8.68 4.98
CA PRO A 136 4.86 -8.44 6.38
C PRO A 136 4.35 -7.10 6.89
N ASN A 137 3.94 -7.02 8.16
CA ASN A 137 3.41 -5.81 8.77
C ASN A 137 4.40 -5.21 9.77
N PHE A 138 4.68 -3.90 9.60
CA PHE A 138 5.49 -3.12 10.53
C PHE A 138 4.63 -2.45 11.59
N SER A 139 5.11 -2.46 12.83
CA SER A 139 4.51 -1.77 13.97
C SER A 139 5.59 -1.22 14.90
N ASN A 140 5.22 -0.31 15.79
CA ASN A 140 6.11 0.31 16.78
C ASN A 140 7.40 0.87 16.14
N VAL A 141 7.27 1.48 14.98
CA VAL A 141 8.41 2.05 14.26
C VAL A 141 8.81 3.36 14.89
N SER A 142 10.08 3.49 15.26
CA SER A 142 10.68 4.71 15.78
C SER A 142 12.09 4.86 15.21
N PRO A 143 12.49 6.06 14.73
CA PRO A 143 11.71 7.29 14.72
C PRO A 143 10.56 7.24 13.71
N GLN A 144 9.59 8.12 13.89
CA GLN A 144 8.51 8.31 12.93
C GLN A 144 9.05 9.01 11.66
N ASP A 145 8.35 8.80 10.55
CA ASP A 145 8.69 9.49 9.30
C ASP A 145 8.61 11.02 9.46
N GLY A 146 9.59 11.73 8.93
CA GLY A 146 9.70 13.18 9.05
C GLY A 146 10.24 13.69 10.38
N THR A 147 10.74 12.82 11.27
CA THR A 147 11.35 13.25 12.55
C THR A 147 12.50 14.22 12.33
N VAL A 148 12.44 15.35 13.04
CA VAL A 148 13.51 16.37 13.04
C VAL A 148 14.24 16.31 14.37
N GLN A 149 15.54 16.09 14.35
CA GLN A 149 16.40 16.18 15.52
C GLN A 149 17.23 17.46 15.45
N LEU A 150 17.24 18.22 16.54
CA LEU A 150 18.13 19.39 16.62
C LEU A 150 19.57 18.94 16.84
N LEU A 151 20.48 19.71 16.21
CA LEU A 151 21.90 19.44 16.25
C LEU A 151 22.46 19.59 17.66
N GLU A 152 23.10 18.54 18.14
CA GLU A 152 23.76 18.48 19.44
C GLU A 152 25.22 18.07 19.28
N SER A 153 26.00 18.16 20.38
CA SER A 153 27.41 17.76 20.39
C SER A 153 27.62 16.26 20.17
N LYS A 154 26.66 15.44 20.59
CA LYS A 154 26.60 14.00 20.36
C LYS A 154 25.27 13.68 19.70
N MET A 155 25.34 13.15 18.51
CA MET A 155 24.19 12.81 17.71
C MET A 155 24.04 11.29 17.62
N GLU A 156 22.85 10.79 17.91
CA GLU A 156 22.54 9.36 17.83
C GLU A 156 21.16 9.16 17.20
N LEU A 157 21.01 8.14 16.38
CA LEU A 157 19.76 7.68 15.81
C LEU A 157 19.42 6.32 16.43
N SER A 158 18.39 6.25 17.23
CA SER A 158 17.86 4.98 17.75
C SER A 158 16.73 4.50 16.86
N LEU A 159 16.98 3.44 16.11
CA LEU A 159 15.98 2.80 15.25
C LEU A 159 15.42 1.58 15.96
N SER A 160 14.10 1.53 16.09
CA SER A 160 13.39 0.37 16.60
C SER A 160 12.13 0.12 15.77
N PHE A 161 11.76 -1.13 15.61
CA PHE A 161 10.51 -1.55 14.98
C PHE A 161 10.21 -3.01 15.33
N LYS A 162 8.96 -3.38 15.15
CA LYS A 162 8.49 -4.77 15.18
C LYS A 162 7.93 -5.12 13.81
N VAL A 163 8.22 -6.31 13.31
CA VAL A 163 7.64 -6.86 12.09
C VAL A 163 7.00 -8.20 12.38
N THR A 164 5.85 -8.46 11.77
CA THR A 164 5.09 -9.71 11.93
C THR A 164 4.60 -10.20 10.58
N ASP A 165 4.50 -11.54 10.46
CA ASP A 165 3.93 -12.20 9.31
C ASP A 165 3.37 -13.58 9.69
N ASP A 166 2.21 -13.96 9.16
CA ASP A 166 1.55 -15.22 9.50
C ASP A 166 2.25 -16.44 8.90
N SER A 167 2.88 -16.29 7.73
CA SER A 167 3.69 -17.33 7.07
C SER A 167 5.12 -17.40 7.61
N GLY A 168 5.47 -16.46 8.49
CA GLY A 168 6.81 -16.28 9.03
C GLY A 168 7.68 -15.40 8.15
N LEU A 169 8.80 -14.97 8.69
CA LEU A 169 9.73 -14.03 8.10
C LEU A 169 10.96 -14.77 7.57
N ASP A 170 11.39 -14.40 6.37
CA ASP A 170 12.66 -14.86 5.78
C ASP A 170 13.83 -13.94 6.13
N SER A 171 13.62 -12.64 5.95
CA SER A 171 14.69 -11.67 6.16
C SER A 171 14.19 -10.25 6.39
N VAL A 172 15.02 -9.48 7.10
CA VAL A 172 14.81 -8.04 7.30
C VAL A 172 16.10 -7.31 6.88
N TYR A 173 15.93 -6.21 6.16
CA TYR A 173 17.00 -5.33 5.72
C TYR A 173 16.78 -3.93 6.29
N VAL A 174 17.86 -3.29 6.72
CA VAL A 174 17.90 -1.87 7.10
C VAL A 174 19.01 -1.20 6.31
N GLU A 175 18.68 -0.21 5.53
CA GLU A 175 19.59 0.47 4.63
C GLU A 175 19.51 1.99 4.84
N GLU A 176 20.68 2.63 4.97
CA GLU A 176 20.85 4.08 4.90
C GLU A 176 22.26 4.37 4.31
N PRO A 177 22.35 4.83 3.06
CA PRO A 177 23.63 4.90 2.34
C PRO A 177 24.60 5.95 2.88
N ILE A 178 24.09 7.12 3.36
CA ILE A 178 24.96 8.22 3.84
C ILE A 178 25.72 7.80 5.10
N LEU A 179 25.07 7.02 5.97
CA LEU A 179 25.68 6.46 7.19
C LEU A 179 26.40 5.12 6.95
N GLY A 180 26.28 4.58 5.74
CA GLY A 180 26.80 3.25 5.43
C GLY A 180 26.07 2.12 6.17
N ILE A 181 24.84 2.34 6.60
CA ILE A 181 24.03 1.31 7.25
C ILE A 181 23.57 0.31 6.19
N MET A 182 23.91 -0.96 6.43
CA MET A 182 23.48 -2.09 5.60
C MET A 182 23.35 -3.33 6.49
N GLU A 183 22.25 -3.38 7.24
CA GLU A 183 21.92 -4.53 8.06
C GLU A 183 21.17 -5.57 7.23
N ARG A 184 21.56 -6.83 7.37
CA ARG A 184 20.90 -7.97 6.73
C ARG A 184 20.67 -9.05 7.77
N ILE A 185 19.46 -9.20 8.20
CA ILE A 185 19.04 -10.15 9.22
C ILE A 185 18.30 -11.29 8.51
N LYS A 186 18.89 -12.49 8.54
CA LYS A 186 18.23 -13.70 8.09
C LYS A 186 17.41 -14.26 9.24
N LEU A 187 16.15 -14.58 8.97
CA LEU A 187 15.21 -15.21 9.89
C LEU A 187 14.88 -16.62 9.37
N ASN A 188 14.34 -17.47 10.21
CA ASN A 188 14.10 -18.86 9.86
C ASN A 188 12.61 -19.23 9.97
N GLY A 189 11.74 -18.32 9.54
CA GLY A 189 10.30 -18.51 9.61
C GLY A 189 9.68 -18.07 10.93
N GLU A 190 10.39 -17.29 11.76
CA GLU A 190 9.81 -16.66 12.93
C GLU A 190 8.66 -15.74 12.51
N LYS A 191 7.52 -15.83 13.18
CA LYS A 191 6.33 -15.02 12.87
C LYS A 191 6.44 -13.57 13.33
N GLU A 192 7.42 -13.29 14.17
CA GLU A 192 7.65 -11.98 14.77
C GLU A 192 9.13 -11.73 14.93
N TYR A 193 9.56 -10.49 14.63
CA TYR A 193 10.91 -10.02 14.88
C TYR A 193 10.89 -8.59 15.38
N SER A 194 11.72 -8.29 16.40
CA SER A 194 11.90 -6.94 16.93
C SER A 194 13.33 -6.48 16.70
N PHE A 195 13.46 -5.32 16.09
CA PHE A 195 14.73 -4.65 15.86
C PHE A 195 14.91 -3.48 16.82
N ASN A 196 16.09 -3.32 17.39
CA ASN A 196 16.46 -2.16 18.20
C ASN A 196 17.97 -1.93 18.09
N LYS A 197 18.36 -0.81 17.48
CA LYS A 197 19.77 -0.46 17.33
C LYS A 197 19.96 1.05 17.30
N THR A 198 21.05 1.51 17.94
CA THR A 198 21.46 2.92 17.93
C THR A 198 22.67 3.10 17.04
N TYR A 199 22.63 4.11 16.21
CA TYR A 199 23.69 4.51 15.29
C TYR A 199 24.20 5.88 15.65
N SER A 200 25.53 6.09 15.59
CA SER A 200 26.11 7.42 15.74
C SER A 200 25.91 8.22 14.45
N LEU A 201 25.49 9.47 14.59
CA LEU A 201 25.32 10.40 13.48
C LEU A 201 26.45 11.43 13.47
N PRO A 202 26.85 11.94 12.29
CA PRO A 202 27.68 13.13 12.21
C PRO A 202 26.99 14.34 12.82
N SER A 203 27.74 15.16 13.59
CA SER A 203 27.24 16.40 14.17
C SER A 203 27.17 17.52 13.12
N LYS A 204 26.36 17.34 12.10
CA LYS A 204 26.10 18.30 11.03
C LYS A 204 24.64 18.21 10.56
N PRO A 205 24.06 19.30 10.05
CA PRO A 205 22.75 19.23 9.41
C PRO A 205 22.81 18.27 8.20
N GLU A 206 21.89 17.32 8.16
CA GLU A 206 21.78 16.32 7.08
C GLU A 206 20.39 15.71 7.09
N GLU A 207 19.94 15.24 5.95
CA GLU A 207 18.71 14.49 5.77
C GLU A 207 19.04 13.03 5.44
N TYR A 208 18.49 12.11 6.20
CA TYR A 208 18.68 10.66 6.04
C TYR A 208 17.38 10.00 5.59
N GLU A 209 17.45 9.02 4.69
CA GLU A 209 16.33 8.17 4.33
C GLU A 209 16.64 6.72 4.75
N LEU A 210 16.13 6.32 5.90
CA LEU A 210 16.16 4.93 6.32
C LEU A 210 15.15 4.12 5.52
N LYS A 211 15.58 2.99 4.99
CA LYS A 211 14.75 2.06 4.25
C LYS A 211 14.74 0.71 4.96
N ILE A 212 13.58 0.32 5.46
CA ILE A 212 13.39 -0.96 6.14
C ILE A 212 12.59 -1.86 5.20
N THR A 213 13.12 -3.04 4.91
CA THR A 213 12.45 -4.02 4.05
C THR A 213 12.31 -5.34 4.79
N ALA A 214 11.11 -5.88 4.87
CA ALA A 214 10.83 -7.22 5.36
C ALA A 214 10.36 -8.12 4.22
N ILE A 215 10.77 -9.38 4.25
CA ILE A 215 10.42 -10.43 3.29
C ILE A 215 9.92 -11.62 4.11
N ASP A 216 8.76 -12.17 3.73
CA ASP A 216 8.23 -13.37 4.36
C ASP A 216 8.94 -14.64 3.89
N ASN A 217 8.59 -15.76 4.52
CA ASN A 217 9.16 -17.07 4.24
C ASN A 217 8.30 -17.91 3.28
N PHE A 218 7.35 -17.30 2.60
CA PHE A 218 6.51 -18.02 1.67
C PHE A 218 7.26 -18.32 0.35
N VAL A 219 6.83 -19.34 -0.37
CA VAL A 219 7.49 -19.78 -1.63
C VAL A 219 7.50 -18.66 -2.68
N GLU A 220 6.40 -17.91 -2.76
CA GLU A 220 6.29 -16.68 -3.56
C GLU A 220 6.37 -15.48 -2.61
N ALA A 221 7.58 -15.22 -2.11
CA ALA A 221 7.84 -14.30 -1.02
C ALA A 221 7.26 -12.91 -1.26
N ASN A 222 6.40 -12.46 -0.34
CA ASN A 222 5.90 -11.10 -0.31
C ASN A 222 6.92 -10.19 0.37
N ARG A 223 6.87 -8.92 -0.01
CA ARG A 223 7.82 -7.92 0.47
C ARG A 223 7.11 -6.64 0.83
N LYS A 224 7.47 -6.07 1.97
CA LYS A 224 7.09 -4.71 2.35
C LYS A 224 8.30 -3.86 2.63
N THR A 225 8.29 -2.65 2.10
CA THR A 225 9.33 -1.64 2.36
C THR A 225 8.69 -0.42 2.99
N GLN A 226 9.26 0.04 4.09
CA GLN A 226 8.93 1.30 4.74
C GLN A 226 10.12 2.23 4.66
N LYS A 227 9.86 3.50 4.34
CA LYS A 227 10.86 4.58 4.32
C LYS A 227 10.60 5.49 5.50
N ILE A 228 11.67 5.97 6.11
CA ILE A 228 11.63 6.90 7.24
C ILE A 228 12.61 8.02 6.92
N LYS A 229 12.07 9.20 6.74
CA LYS A 229 12.85 10.42 6.60
C LYS A 229 13.24 10.92 7.99
N TYR A 230 14.54 11.13 8.21
CA TYR A 230 15.08 11.62 9.47
C TYR A 230 15.98 12.81 9.20
N ILE A 231 15.70 13.94 9.83
CA ILE A 231 16.33 15.22 9.53
C ILE A 231 17.11 15.69 10.76
N VAL A 232 18.42 15.87 10.59
CA VAL A 232 19.25 16.62 11.55
C VAL A 232 19.31 18.06 11.09
N SER A 233 18.87 18.97 11.93
CA SER A 233 18.81 20.40 11.62
C SER A 233 19.40 21.25 12.72
N SER A 234 20.04 22.34 12.37
CA SER A 234 20.46 23.36 13.34
C SER A 234 19.31 24.19 13.89
N GLU A 235 18.15 24.13 13.25
CA GLU A 235 16.95 24.89 13.59
C GLU A 235 15.69 24.06 13.33
N MET A 236 14.62 24.33 14.10
CA MET A 236 13.31 23.73 13.77
C MET A 236 12.83 24.23 12.41
N VAL A 237 12.50 23.28 11.55
CA VAL A 237 12.01 23.54 10.19
C VAL A 237 10.50 23.70 10.19
N THR A 238 9.82 22.95 11.05
CA THR A 238 8.37 22.94 11.22
C THR A 238 8.04 23.06 12.70
N LEU A 239 6.89 23.61 13.02
CA LEU A 239 6.33 23.63 14.36
C LEU A 239 4.82 23.60 14.24
N PHE A 240 4.16 22.74 15.01
CA PHE A 240 2.72 22.62 15.02
C PHE A 240 2.20 23.00 16.42
N LEU A 241 0.95 23.46 16.48
CA LEU A 241 0.25 23.69 17.74
C LEU A 241 -0.69 22.51 17.98
N ALA A 242 -0.57 21.92 19.17
CA ALA A 242 -1.45 20.86 19.65
C ALA A 242 -2.23 21.35 20.86
N ASP A 243 -3.56 21.26 20.83
CA ASP A 243 -4.47 21.70 21.88
C ASP A 243 -5.24 20.54 22.53
N VAL A 244 -4.66 19.36 22.44
CA VAL A 244 -5.14 18.11 23.04
C VAL A 244 -4.20 17.63 24.12
N PRO A 245 -4.67 16.79 25.08
CA PRO A 245 -3.83 16.25 26.15
C PRO A 245 -2.63 15.46 25.60
N LYS A 246 -1.51 15.51 26.31
CA LYS A 246 -0.36 14.65 26.03
C LYS A 246 -0.77 13.17 26.02
N GLY A 247 -0.19 12.41 25.12
CA GLY A 247 -0.52 11.00 24.93
C GLY A 247 -1.70 10.77 23.97
N THR A 248 -2.35 11.82 23.49
CA THR A 248 -3.29 11.70 22.38
C THR A 248 -2.53 11.32 21.11
N ASP A 249 -3.07 10.36 20.37
CA ASP A 249 -2.55 10.01 19.05
C ASP A 249 -2.92 11.12 18.04
N LEU A 250 -1.95 11.95 17.68
CA LEU A 250 -2.17 13.08 16.78
C LEU A 250 -2.48 12.64 15.34
N THR A 251 -2.20 11.37 15.00
CA THR A 251 -2.57 10.83 13.69
C THR A 251 -4.04 10.45 13.58
N ALA A 252 -4.72 10.26 14.72
CA ALA A 252 -6.12 9.89 14.77
C ALA A 252 -7.06 11.09 14.57
N ASP A 253 -6.56 12.32 14.72
CA ASP A 253 -7.37 13.53 14.56
C ASP A 253 -7.23 14.11 13.16
N VAL A 254 -8.35 14.15 12.46
CA VAL A 254 -8.49 14.76 11.14
C VAL A 254 -9.01 16.20 11.19
N CYS A 255 -9.31 16.73 12.39
CA CYS A 255 -10.02 18.01 12.57
C CYS A 255 -9.12 19.18 12.99
N GLY A 256 -7.87 19.20 12.52
CA GLY A 256 -6.99 20.37 12.67
C GLY A 256 -5.97 20.29 13.79
N VAL A 257 -5.75 19.13 14.37
CA VAL A 257 -4.66 18.86 15.31
C VAL A 257 -3.68 17.88 14.66
N PRO A 258 -2.38 18.20 14.62
CA PRO A 258 -1.78 19.47 15.03
C PRO A 258 -2.04 20.57 13.99
N MET A 259 -2.24 21.81 14.49
CA MET A 259 -2.53 22.97 13.67
C MET A 259 -1.29 23.42 12.90
N LEU A 260 -1.44 23.72 11.62
CA LEU A 260 -0.41 24.31 10.77
C LEU A 260 -0.01 25.71 11.25
N TYR A 261 1.20 26.09 10.96
CA TYR A 261 1.83 27.35 11.33
C TYR A 261 2.06 28.27 10.13
N HIS A 262 2.32 29.53 10.42
CA HIS A 262 2.93 30.44 9.47
C HIS A 262 4.39 30.70 9.86
N LYS A 263 5.33 30.17 9.09
CA LYS A 263 6.77 30.41 9.32
C LYS A 263 7.10 31.87 9.03
N LYS A 264 7.55 32.60 10.03
CA LYS A 264 7.90 34.01 9.89
C LYS A 264 9.37 34.19 9.50
N SER A 265 10.26 33.39 10.09
CA SER A 265 11.69 33.31 9.79
C SER A 265 12.25 32.05 10.40
N ASN A 266 13.53 31.77 10.23
CA ASN A 266 14.15 30.58 10.82
C ASN A 266 13.96 30.53 12.34
N GLY A 267 13.34 29.45 12.80
CA GLY A 267 13.03 29.20 14.20
C GLY A 267 11.89 30.06 14.79
N ILE A 268 11.27 30.97 14.01
CA ILE A 268 10.14 31.79 14.47
C ILE A 268 8.86 31.40 13.75
N PHE A 269 7.85 31.01 14.52
CA PHE A 269 6.57 30.54 14.02
C PHE A 269 5.44 31.37 14.62
N THR A 270 4.39 31.62 13.84
CA THR A 270 3.21 32.36 14.29
C THR A 270 1.96 31.53 14.08
N PHE A 271 1.04 31.59 15.06
CA PHE A 271 -0.24 30.93 15.01
C PHE A 271 -1.33 31.96 15.28
N LYS A 272 -2.42 31.88 14.54
CA LYS A 272 -3.70 32.52 14.88
C LYS A 272 -4.63 31.44 15.37
N TYR A 273 -4.87 31.43 16.66
CA TYR A 273 -5.56 30.34 17.33
C TYR A 273 -6.81 30.86 18.05
N TYR A 274 -7.88 30.09 18.05
CA TYR A 274 -9.06 30.35 18.83
C TYR A 274 -9.17 29.37 19.98
N ALA A 275 -9.09 29.87 21.22
CA ALA A 275 -9.35 29.10 22.42
C ALA A 275 -10.87 28.96 22.61
N ASP A 276 -11.39 27.76 22.57
CA ASP A 276 -12.82 27.42 22.67
C ASP A 276 -13.36 27.50 24.10
N CYS A 277 -12.47 27.56 25.08
CA CYS A 277 -12.79 27.68 26.50
C CYS A 277 -11.72 28.50 27.27
N ASP A 278 -12.06 28.91 28.50
CA ASP A 278 -11.10 29.50 29.41
C ASP A 278 -10.09 28.47 29.88
N ASN A 279 -8.87 28.91 30.13
CA ASN A 279 -7.72 28.07 30.54
C ASN A 279 -7.41 26.95 29.54
N LYS A 280 -7.56 27.24 28.26
CA LYS A 280 -7.20 26.28 27.19
C LYS A 280 -5.71 25.98 27.24
N GLU A 281 -5.38 24.69 27.29
CA GLU A 281 -4.01 24.19 27.29
C GLU A 281 -3.53 23.93 25.87
N ILE A 282 -2.33 24.38 25.55
CA ILE A 282 -1.68 24.13 24.24
C ILE A 282 -0.21 23.74 24.42
N TYR A 283 0.30 23.07 23.42
CA TYR A 283 1.72 22.74 23.26
C TYR A 283 2.17 23.10 21.85
N PHE A 284 3.46 23.27 21.66
CA PHE A 284 4.02 23.20 20.30
C PHE A 284 4.76 21.87 20.15
N VAL A 285 4.60 21.24 18.98
CA VAL A 285 5.28 19.98 18.64
C VAL A 285 6.04 20.14 17.34
N GLY A 286 7.22 19.52 17.28
CA GLY A 286 8.09 19.61 16.11
C GLY A 286 7.77 18.60 15.01
N GLN A 287 6.84 17.68 15.27
CA GLN A 287 6.40 16.59 14.37
C GLN A 287 4.86 16.48 14.37
N GLU A 288 4.31 15.86 13.32
CA GLU A 288 2.84 15.81 13.12
C GLU A 288 2.14 14.74 13.96
N SER A 289 2.82 13.65 14.27
CA SER A 289 2.15 12.43 14.75
C SER A 289 2.24 12.18 16.24
N THR A 290 3.18 12.82 16.94
CA THR A 290 3.48 12.52 18.37
C THR A 290 3.90 13.76 19.12
N PHE A 291 3.92 13.67 20.47
CA PHE A 291 4.50 14.70 21.35
C PHE A 291 6.02 14.55 21.54
N GLU A 292 6.63 13.56 20.93
CA GLU A 292 8.07 13.29 21.02
C GLU A 292 8.69 13.23 19.61
N PRO A 293 9.97 13.61 19.47
CA PRO A 293 10.93 14.04 20.48
C PRO A 293 10.83 15.53 20.88
N HIS A 294 10.20 16.40 20.07
CA HIS A 294 10.13 17.84 20.32
C HIS A 294 8.73 18.25 20.78
N CYS A 295 8.61 18.50 22.09
CA CYS A 295 7.42 19.05 22.70
C CYS A 295 7.81 20.29 23.51
N PHE A 296 7.31 21.43 23.10
CA PHE A 296 7.58 22.72 23.75
C PHE A 296 6.36 23.10 24.60
N GLY A 297 6.60 23.29 25.86
CA GLY A 297 5.67 23.86 26.82
C GLY A 297 6.31 24.99 27.62
N VAL A 298 5.73 25.35 28.77
CA VAL A 298 6.28 26.40 29.62
C VAL A 298 7.53 25.95 30.35
N SER A 299 8.52 26.85 30.46
CA SER A 299 9.62 26.76 31.40
C SER A 299 9.24 27.38 32.73
N GLU A 300 10.09 27.21 33.75
CA GLU A 300 9.94 27.91 35.04
C GLU A 300 10.02 29.45 34.90
N GLU A 301 10.70 29.94 33.85
CA GLU A 301 10.75 31.36 33.51
C GLU A 301 9.55 31.76 32.64
N ASN A 302 8.89 32.85 33.02
CA ASN A 302 7.76 33.37 32.24
C ASN A 302 8.16 33.78 30.81
N GLY A 303 7.38 33.37 29.82
CA GLY A 303 7.66 33.64 28.42
C GLY A 303 8.77 32.77 27.79
N LYS A 304 9.29 31.81 28.54
CA LYS A 304 10.28 30.84 28.07
C LYS A 304 9.64 29.51 27.73
N LEU A 305 10.14 28.90 26.67
CA LEU A 305 9.79 27.55 26.23
C LEU A 305 10.77 26.52 26.83
N LEU A 306 10.24 25.36 27.18
CA LEU A 306 11.01 24.18 27.52
C LEU A 306 10.73 23.09 26.45
N ASN A 307 11.75 22.71 25.70
CA ASN A 307 11.65 21.56 24.78
C ASN A 307 11.87 20.27 25.57
N ASN A 308 10.81 19.72 26.10
CA ASN A 308 10.84 18.47 26.86
C ASN A 308 9.46 17.82 26.84
N PRO A 309 9.37 16.50 26.59
CA PRO A 309 8.10 15.77 26.65
C PRO A 309 7.35 15.93 28.00
N SER A 310 8.04 16.23 29.10
CA SER A 310 7.43 16.48 30.39
C SER A 310 7.05 17.95 30.68
N ALA A 311 7.33 18.88 29.74
CA ALA A 311 7.01 20.31 29.94
C ALA A 311 5.52 20.52 30.20
N ALA A 312 5.20 21.47 31.09
CA ALA A 312 3.82 21.86 31.37
C ALA A 312 3.19 22.59 30.17
N PRO A 313 1.86 22.59 30.02
CA PRO A 313 1.18 23.27 28.92
C PRO A 313 1.34 24.80 29.01
N ILE A 314 1.25 25.45 27.84
CA ILE A 314 0.98 26.89 27.79
C ILE A 314 -0.52 27.06 27.99
N VAL A 315 -0.94 27.89 28.97
CA VAL A 315 -2.33 28.12 29.29
C VAL A 315 -2.81 29.45 28.72
N LEU A 316 -3.84 29.41 27.87
CA LEU A 316 -4.56 30.57 27.37
C LEU A 316 -5.67 30.92 28.36
N PRO A 317 -5.65 32.11 29.01
CA PRO A 317 -6.46 32.36 30.21
C PRO A 317 -7.97 32.49 29.91
N THR A 318 -8.33 33.01 28.75
CA THR A 318 -9.72 33.28 28.38
C THR A 318 -10.08 32.70 27.01
N LYS A 319 -11.34 32.34 26.85
CA LYS A 319 -11.91 32.02 25.55
C LYS A 319 -11.72 33.21 24.58
N GLY A 320 -11.29 32.95 23.35
CA GLY A 320 -11.13 33.97 22.33
C GLY A 320 -9.95 33.74 21.37
N TYR A 321 -9.71 34.72 20.52
CA TYR A 321 -8.61 34.67 19.56
C TYR A 321 -7.30 35.12 20.16
N TYR A 322 -6.25 34.42 19.75
CA TYR A 322 -4.87 34.73 20.12
C TYR A 322 -3.98 34.75 18.89
N GLU A 323 -3.05 35.72 18.89
CA GLU A 323 -1.83 35.64 18.08
C GLU A 323 -0.71 35.13 18.99
N ILE A 324 -0.14 33.99 18.58
CA ILE A 324 0.89 33.30 19.34
C ILE A 324 2.15 33.28 18.50
N VAL A 325 3.27 33.68 19.07
CA VAL A 325 4.59 33.61 18.44
C VAL A 325 5.47 32.68 19.26
N ALA A 326 6.04 31.67 18.63
CA ALA A 326 7.03 30.79 19.22
C ALA A 326 8.38 30.99 18.53
N ASN A 327 9.43 31.22 19.31
CA ASN A 327 10.81 31.28 18.86
C ASN A 327 11.55 30.08 19.45
N THR A 328 11.75 29.05 18.65
CA THR A 328 12.39 27.82 19.10
C THR A 328 13.89 27.95 19.27
N LYS A 329 14.52 28.95 18.64
CA LYS A 329 15.95 29.21 18.75
C LYS A 329 16.28 29.90 20.09
N GLU A 330 15.52 30.92 20.45
CA GLU A 330 15.68 31.63 21.72
C GLU A 330 14.89 31.01 22.88
N GLN A 331 14.13 29.97 22.55
CA GLN A 331 13.22 29.29 23.47
C GLN A 331 12.29 30.27 24.18
N THR A 332 11.60 31.12 23.40
CA THR A 332 10.65 32.10 23.92
C THR A 332 9.30 31.97 23.22
N TYR A 333 8.25 32.46 23.90
CA TYR A 333 6.94 32.59 23.28
C TYR A 333 6.21 33.84 23.77
N THR A 334 5.27 34.30 22.94
CA THR A 334 4.32 35.34 23.34
C THR A 334 2.90 34.89 22.98
N VAL A 335 1.97 35.24 23.85
CA VAL A 335 0.53 35.02 23.64
C VAL A 335 -0.15 36.37 23.75
N THR A 336 -0.78 36.82 22.71
CA THR A 336 -1.44 38.13 22.65
C THR A 336 -2.89 37.95 22.25
N PRO A 337 -3.86 38.41 23.06
CA PRO A 337 -5.25 38.45 22.62
C PRO A 337 -5.39 39.21 21.29
N TYR A 338 -6.14 38.66 20.37
CA TYR A 338 -6.28 39.16 19.01
C TYR A 338 -7.74 39.34 18.68
N ILE A 339 -8.13 40.56 18.29
CA ILE A 339 -9.45 40.82 17.75
C ILE A 339 -9.29 41.03 16.25
N PRO A 340 -9.83 40.17 15.41
CA PRO A 340 -9.72 40.33 13.98
C PRO A 340 -10.48 41.59 13.53
N SER A 341 -9.76 42.67 13.29
CA SER A 341 -10.37 43.95 12.89
C SER A 341 -10.89 43.96 11.46
N SER A 342 -10.59 42.93 10.68
CA SER A 342 -10.90 42.82 9.26
C SER A 342 -11.36 41.42 8.85
N ALA A 343 -11.92 40.65 9.79
CA ALA A 343 -12.55 39.38 9.48
C ALA A 343 -13.92 39.56 8.78
N VAL A 344 -14.05 40.64 8.01
CA VAL A 344 -15.17 40.80 7.11
C VAL A 344 -14.79 40.07 5.83
N HIS A 345 -15.43 38.95 5.61
CA HIS A 345 -15.41 38.33 4.29
C HIS A 345 -16.17 39.27 3.35
N ASP A 346 -15.53 39.74 2.31
CA ASP A 346 -16.18 40.46 1.22
C ASP A 346 -17.24 39.60 0.52
N SER A 347 -17.14 38.27 0.68
CA SER A 347 -18.15 37.30 0.33
C SER A 347 -18.54 36.53 1.59
N PRO A 348 -19.77 36.74 2.12
CA PRO A 348 -20.26 36.09 3.34
C PRO A 348 -20.54 34.60 3.13
N ASP A 349 -20.61 34.14 1.89
CA ASP A 349 -21.06 32.81 1.53
C ASP A 349 -19.82 31.89 1.29
N ILE A 350 -19.42 31.14 2.31
CA ILE A 350 -18.43 30.06 2.18
C ILE A 350 -19.19 28.75 2.06
N THR A 351 -18.99 28.04 0.95
CA THR A 351 -19.67 26.78 0.64
C THR A 351 -18.68 25.64 0.56
N MET A 352 -19.02 24.51 1.16
CA MET A 352 -18.27 23.27 0.94
C MET A 352 -18.67 22.65 -0.39
N CYS A 353 -17.66 22.23 -1.19
CA CYS A 353 -17.87 21.52 -2.44
C CYS A 353 -17.22 20.14 -2.38
N GLY A 354 -17.85 19.15 -3.00
CA GLY A 354 -17.30 17.79 -3.10
C GLY A 354 -18.36 16.71 -3.08
N TYR A 355 -17.92 15.45 -3.04
CA TYR A 355 -18.79 14.29 -2.85
C TYR A 355 -18.52 13.68 -1.47
N GLY A 356 -19.49 12.90 -0.97
CA GLY A 356 -19.36 12.14 0.28
C GLY A 356 -20.24 12.67 1.42
N PHE A 357 -21.05 13.71 1.18
CA PHE A 357 -22.03 14.22 2.13
C PHE A 357 -23.35 14.62 1.43
N GLU A 358 -24.46 14.49 2.15
CA GLU A 358 -25.79 14.67 1.59
C GLU A 358 -26.02 16.09 1.05
N GLY A 359 -26.56 16.19 -0.16
CA GLY A 359 -26.86 17.46 -0.82
C GLY A 359 -25.64 18.19 -1.41
N ALA A 360 -24.46 17.57 -1.36
CA ALA A 360 -23.25 18.16 -1.89
C ALA A 360 -23.05 17.91 -3.39
N GLY A 361 -22.10 18.62 -3.97
CA GLY A 361 -21.63 18.52 -5.34
C GLY A 361 -20.49 19.50 -5.58
N TRP A 362 -19.96 19.53 -6.79
CA TRP A 362 -18.89 20.46 -7.18
C TRP A 362 -19.42 21.84 -7.60
N ASP A 363 -20.65 22.19 -7.19
CA ASP A 363 -21.24 23.49 -7.46
C ASP A 363 -21.04 24.43 -6.26
N PRO A 364 -20.16 25.44 -6.35
CA PRO A 364 -19.91 26.41 -5.27
C PRO A 364 -21.10 27.33 -4.98
N SER A 365 -22.12 27.39 -5.85
CA SER A 365 -23.34 28.15 -5.62
C SER A 365 -24.40 27.38 -4.81
N ASN A 366 -24.11 26.11 -4.48
CA ASN A 366 -25.03 25.24 -3.76
C ASN A 366 -25.23 25.68 -2.28
N LYS A 367 -26.34 26.33 -1.99
CA LYS A 367 -26.64 26.82 -0.64
C LYS A 367 -26.88 25.70 0.39
N ASN A 368 -27.11 24.46 -0.05
CA ASN A 368 -27.26 23.33 0.86
C ASN A 368 -25.94 22.97 1.60
N CYS A 369 -24.84 23.53 1.17
CA CYS A 369 -23.51 23.31 1.76
C CYS A 369 -22.90 24.62 2.29
N LEU A 370 -23.70 25.65 2.46
CA LEU A 370 -23.29 26.93 3.03
C LEU A 370 -22.88 26.75 4.51
N LEU A 371 -21.71 27.24 4.88
CA LEU A 371 -21.29 27.34 6.26
C LEU A 371 -22.01 28.49 6.95
N THR A 372 -22.46 28.26 8.17
CA THR A 372 -23.15 29.27 8.98
C THR A 372 -22.26 29.77 10.13
N PRO A 373 -22.31 31.06 10.47
CA PRO A 373 -21.59 31.58 11.63
C PRO A 373 -22.02 30.89 12.92
N ASP A 374 -21.03 30.61 13.77
CA ASP A 374 -21.28 30.16 15.13
C ASP A 374 -22.01 31.24 15.94
N ALA A 375 -22.92 30.81 16.82
CA ALA A 375 -23.76 31.75 17.59
C ALA A 375 -22.96 32.57 18.60
N GLU A 376 -21.88 32.02 19.13
CA GLU A 376 -21.03 32.67 20.15
C GLU A 376 -19.85 33.41 19.51
N ASN A 377 -19.42 32.96 18.33
CA ASN A 377 -18.29 33.54 17.62
C ASN A 377 -18.55 33.62 16.10
N PRO A 378 -18.99 34.78 15.59
CA PRO A 378 -19.37 34.93 14.18
C PRO A 378 -18.19 34.76 13.20
N TYR A 379 -16.95 34.67 13.68
CA TYR A 379 -15.79 34.42 12.84
C TYR A 379 -15.52 32.92 12.66
N ILE A 380 -16.19 32.05 13.40
CA ILE A 380 -16.20 30.62 13.17
C ILE A 380 -17.39 30.30 12.29
N LEU A 381 -17.11 29.68 11.16
CA LEU A 381 -18.13 29.20 10.23
C LEU A 381 -18.17 27.67 10.31
N GLY A 382 -19.33 27.12 10.59
CA GLY A 382 -19.51 25.68 10.73
C GLY A 382 -20.80 25.17 10.11
N ARG A 383 -20.85 23.86 9.88
CA ARG A 383 -22.06 23.15 9.49
C ARG A 383 -21.98 21.69 9.91
N THR A 384 -23.06 21.16 10.43
CA THR A 384 -23.22 19.71 10.61
C THR A 384 -23.58 19.09 9.26
N LEU A 385 -22.81 18.08 8.86
CA LEU A 385 -23.04 17.34 7.63
C LEU A 385 -23.42 15.90 7.95
N ILE A 386 -24.23 15.31 7.07
CA ILE A 386 -24.55 13.88 7.08
C ILE A 386 -23.66 13.24 6.00
N LEU A 387 -22.88 12.25 6.40
CA LEU A 387 -21.98 11.49 5.54
C LEU A 387 -22.70 10.31 4.91
#